data_a33f006495e25b6a90832fa9ca9e3f8c
#
_entry.id   a33f006495e25b6a90832fa9ca9e3f8c
#
_cell.length_a   1.000
_cell.length_b   1.000
_cell.length_c   1.000
_cell.angle_alpha   90.00
_cell.angle_beta   90.00
_cell.angle_gamma   90.00
#
_symmetry.space_group_name_H-M   'P 1'
#
loop_
_entity.id
_entity.type
_entity.pdbx_description
1 polymer ?
#
loop_
_entity_poly.entity_id
_entity_poly.type
_entity_poly.pdbx_seq_one_letter_code
_entity_poly.pdbx_strand_id
1 'polypeptide(L)'
;HWVPGEKIATETELAKSLGVNRLTVRVALQRLAALGLLDIRVGDGTYVKEFDMNEKITELSQFYVNEETMRDTGEYRRLLEMAFIDLSVQRRSDEQLDEFYKLCCAFHNDLKDFYTCCEPEHANAAFLRSVDTASDLHSLLCKMAHNQMLAYAFSLCKEPLRKHMEFNAKRRASDIDADQCNIWEKRWFQLYDAIKSQNIAASRELLSQIIDS
;
A
#
# COMPACT_ATOMS: atom_id res chain seq x y z
N HIS A 1 3.14 30.62 5.56
CA HIS A 1 3.27 29.25 5.03
C HIS A 1 4.00 28.43 6.09
N TRP A 2 3.34 27.44 6.68
CA TRP A 2 3.93 26.58 7.70
C TRP A 2 4.58 25.37 7.05
N VAL A 3 5.68 24.87 7.62
CA VAL A 3 6.39 23.70 7.12
C VAL A 3 6.35 22.57 8.17
N PRO A 4 6.43 21.29 7.77
CA PRO A 4 6.48 20.17 8.71
C PRO A 4 7.60 20.34 9.75
N GLY A 5 7.28 20.05 11.01
CA GLY A 5 8.18 20.21 12.15
C GLY A 5 8.16 21.62 12.79
N GLU A 6 7.58 22.61 12.12
CA GLU A 6 7.49 23.96 12.66
C GLU A 6 6.52 24.05 13.84
N LYS A 7 6.92 24.74 14.90
CA LYS A 7 6.06 25.11 16.01
C LYS A 7 5.23 26.32 15.64
N ILE A 8 3.91 26.21 15.64
CA ILE A 8 3.04 27.34 15.32
C ILE A 8 2.83 28.27 16.54
N ALA A 9 2.38 29.47 16.26
CA ALA A 9 2.03 30.45 17.31
C ALA A 9 0.95 29.90 18.27
N THR A 10 0.96 30.40 19.48
CA THR A 10 0.00 29.98 20.52
C THR A 10 -1.44 30.35 20.16
N GLU A 11 -2.41 29.66 20.77
CA GLU A 11 -3.85 29.98 20.61
C GLU A 11 -4.15 31.47 20.83
N THR A 12 -3.47 32.08 21.81
CA THR A 12 -3.66 33.50 22.16
C THR A 12 -3.11 34.44 21.09
N GLU A 13 -1.93 34.14 20.57
CA GLU A 13 -1.29 34.92 19.49
C GLU A 13 -2.07 34.79 18.18
N LEU A 14 -2.50 33.56 17.84
CA LEU A 14 -3.35 33.32 16.67
C LEU A 14 -4.70 34.05 16.77
N ALA A 15 -5.33 34.00 17.94
CA ALA A 15 -6.61 34.70 18.19
C ALA A 15 -6.46 36.21 17.97
N LYS A 16 -5.37 36.79 18.48
CA LYS A 16 -5.05 38.22 18.30
C LYS A 16 -4.78 38.58 16.84
N SER A 17 -3.98 37.77 16.17
CA SER A 17 -3.60 38.03 14.76
C SER A 17 -4.78 37.87 13.79
N LEU A 18 -5.69 36.94 14.06
CA LEU A 18 -6.87 36.65 13.23
C LEU A 18 -8.12 37.47 13.62
N GLY A 19 -8.10 38.21 14.74
CA GLY A 19 -9.23 38.99 15.21
C GLY A 19 -10.42 38.14 15.67
N VAL A 20 -10.17 36.92 16.18
CA VAL A 20 -11.20 35.98 16.65
C VAL A 20 -10.99 35.61 18.13
N ASN A 21 -11.98 34.99 18.76
CA ASN A 21 -11.80 34.53 20.13
C ASN A 21 -10.90 33.27 20.20
N ARG A 22 -10.26 33.06 21.36
CA ARG A 22 -9.35 31.94 21.61
C ARG A 22 -10.01 30.58 21.46
N LEU A 23 -11.32 30.46 21.83
CA LEU A 23 -12.05 29.20 21.70
C LEU A 23 -12.20 28.78 20.21
N THR A 24 -12.49 29.75 19.34
CA THR A 24 -12.55 29.51 17.88
C THR A 24 -11.23 28.97 17.35
N VAL A 25 -10.10 29.55 17.75
CA VAL A 25 -8.76 29.08 17.36
C VAL A 25 -8.54 27.65 17.88
N ARG A 26 -8.83 27.39 19.17
CA ARG A 26 -8.67 26.05 19.76
C ARG A 26 -9.45 24.99 18.97
N VAL A 27 -10.73 25.25 18.67
CA VAL A 27 -11.56 24.32 17.88
C VAL A 27 -10.98 24.10 16.49
N ALA A 28 -10.48 25.16 15.84
CA ALA A 28 -9.85 25.02 14.53
C ALA A 28 -8.57 24.17 14.59
N LEU A 29 -7.69 24.42 15.56
CA LEU A 29 -6.46 23.63 15.77
C LEU A 29 -6.78 22.15 16.10
N GLN A 30 -7.77 21.90 16.94
CA GLN A 30 -8.20 20.54 17.24
C GLN A 30 -8.73 19.80 15.99
N ARG A 31 -9.47 20.49 15.11
CA ARG A 31 -9.91 19.91 13.83
C ARG A 31 -8.72 19.60 12.91
N LEU A 32 -7.75 20.51 12.81
CA LEU A 32 -6.54 20.26 12.03
C LEU A 32 -5.71 19.10 12.61
N ALA A 33 -5.63 18.99 13.94
CA ALA A 33 -4.98 17.86 14.61
C ALA A 33 -5.71 16.53 14.34
N ALA A 34 -7.05 16.53 14.39
CA ALA A 34 -7.86 15.35 14.07
C ALA A 34 -7.68 14.90 12.62
N LEU A 35 -7.43 15.83 11.69
CA LEU A 35 -7.07 15.54 10.30
C LEU A 35 -5.61 15.06 10.14
N GLY A 36 -4.80 15.07 11.21
CA GLY A 36 -3.40 14.67 11.16
C GLY A 36 -2.46 15.73 10.61
N LEU A 37 -2.91 16.98 10.48
CA LEU A 37 -2.10 18.10 9.99
C LEU A 37 -1.28 18.77 11.09
N LEU A 38 -1.69 18.64 12.36
CA LEU A 38 -1.03 19.20 13.52
C LEU A 38 -0.82 18.16 14.61
N ASP A 39 0.22 18.35 15.41
CA ASP A 39 0.52 17.63 16.64
C ASP A 39 0.42 18.60 17.83
N ILE A 40 -0.57 18.38 18.70
CA ILE A 40 -0.80 19.22 19.89
C ILE A 40 -0.14 18.53 21.09
N ARG A 41 0.99 19.08 21.54
CA ARG A 41 1.74 18.60 22.70
C ARG A 41 1.37 19.41 23.93
N VAL A 42 0.71 18.75 24.88
CA VAL A 42 0.25 19.41 26.12
C VAL A 42 1.46 19.97 26.90
N GLY A 43 1.40 21.27 27.24
CA GLY A 43 2.47 21.96 27.97
C GLY A 43 3.66 22.40 27.12
N ASP A 44 3.74 22.01 25.85
CA ASP A 44 4.84 22.37 24.95
C ASP A 44 4.36 23.28 23.81
N GLY A 45 3.39 22.85 23.03
CA GLY A 45 2.87 23.67 21.90
C GLY A 45 2.22 22.83 20.83
N THR A 46 1.94 23.49 19.71
CA THR A 46 1.37 22.83 18.52
C THR A 46 2.38 22.87 17.38
N TYR A 47 2.57 21.74 16.73
CA TYR A 47 3.55 21.54 15.67
C TYR A 47 2.87 21.11 14.38
N VAL A 48 3.42 21.51 13.23
CA VAL A 48 2.98 21.04 11.92
C VAL A 48 3.47 19.61 11.71
N LYS A 49 2.56 18.70 11.38
CA LYS A 49 2.92 17.31 10.99
C LYS A 49 3.20 17.23 9.50
N GLU A 50 4.04 16.29 9.12
CA GLU A 50 4.08 15.80 7.76
C GLU A 50 2.77 15.05 7.49
N PHE A 51 2.05 15.47 6.45
CA PHE A 51 0.76 14.88 6.11
C PHE A 51 0.94 13.83 5.01
N ASP A 52 0.67 12.57 5.34
CA ASP A 52 0.62 11.48 4.36
C ASP A 52 -0.84 11.10 4.06
N MET A 53 -1.28 11.41 2.85
CA MET A 53 -2.61 11.06 2.37
C MET A 53 -2.80 9.53 2.28
N ASN A 54 -1.75 8.78 1.92
CA ASN A 54 -1.84 7.31 1.82
C ASN A 54 -2.10 6.69 3.20
N GLU A 55 -1.42 7.19 4.25
CA GLU A 55 -1.66 6.78 5.62
C GLU A 55 -3.12 7.01 6.02
N LYS A 56 -3.66 8.20 5.70
CA LYS A 56 -5.05 8.54 6.01
C LYS A 56 -6.07 7.70 5.24
N ILE A 57 -5.83 7.43 3.99
CA ILE A 57 -6.68 6.52 3.20
C ILE A 57 -6.65 5.12 3.80
N THR A 58 -5.47 4.62 4.19
CA THR A 58 -5.31 3.31 4.80
C THR A 58 -6.02 3.22 6.16
N GLU A 59 -5.91 4.26 7.03
CA GLU A 59 -6.67 4.33 8.28
C GLU A 59 -8.18 4.27 8.05
N LEU A 60 -8.69 4.95 7.02
CA LEU A 60 -10.11 4.97 6.69
C LEU A 60 -10.60 3.67 6.05
N SER A 61 -9.72 2.88 5.43
CA SER A 61 -10.10 1.67 4.71
C SER A 61 -10.83 0.65 5.60
N GLN A 62 -10.49 0.57 6.88
CA GLN A 62 -11.13 -0.32 7.85
C GLN A 62 -12.65 -0.07 8.00
N PHE A 63 -13.15 1.12 7.64
CA PHE A 63 -14.57 1.48 7.76
C PHE A 63 -15.39 1.13 6.52
N TYR A 64 -14.75 0.91 5.37
CA TYR A 64 -15.46 0.57 4.13
C TYR A 64 -15.15 -0.85 3.58
N VAL A 65 -14.25 -1.59 4.22
CA VAL A 65 -13.99 -2.98 3.83
C VAL A 65 -15.14 -3.87 4.26
N ASN A 66 -15.90 -4.36 3.28
CA ASN A 66 -17.01 -5.30 3.41
C ASN A 66 -17.05 -6.23 2.20
N GLU A 67 -18.00 -7.18 2.16
CA GLU A 67 -18.09 -8.17 1.07
C GLU A 67 -18.31 -7.54 -0.32
N GLU A 68 -19.04 -6.43 -0.41
CA GLU A 68 -19.29 -5.71 -1.66
C GLU A 68 -18.01 -5.07 -2.17
N THR A 69 -17.33 -4.27 -1.33
CA THR A 69 -16.06 -3.62 -1.70
C THR A 69 -14.95 -4.64 -1.99
N MET A 70 -14.93 -5.80 -1.33
CA MET A 70 -13.98 -6.86 -1.64
C MET A 70 -14.21 -7.49 -3.02
N ARG A 71 -15.48 -7.62 -3.48
CA ARG A 71 -15.78 -8.08 -4.84
C ARG A 71 -15.32 -7.08 -5.89
N ASP A 72 -15.66 -5.81 -5.68
CA ASP A 72 -15.34 -4.73 -6.61
C ASP A 72 -13.83 -4.42 -6.66
N THR A 73 -13.09 -4.77 -5.61
CA THR A 73 -11.65 -4.57 -5.52
C THR A 73 -10.88 -5.27 -6.65
N GLY A 74 -11.30 -6.47 -7.04
CA GLY A 74 -10.65 -7.20 -8.13
C GLY A 74 -10.71 -6.46 -9.46
N GLU A 75 -11.90 -5.94 -9.83
CA GLU A 75 -12.10 -5.16 -11.04
C GLU A 75 -11.35 -3.82 -10.98
N TYR A 76 -11.51 -3.09 -9.88
CA TYR A 76 -10.82 -1.81 -9.65
C TYR A 76 -9.29 -1.97 -9.74
N ARG A 77 -8.73 -2.97 -9.06
CA ARG A 77 -7.31 -3.29 -9.08
C ARG A 77 -6.82 -3.52 -10.51
N ARG A 78 -7.53 -4.37 -11.28
CA ARG A 78 -7.16 -4.67 -12.67
C ARG A 78 -7.09 -3.39 -13.50
N LEU A 79 -8.11 -2.55 -13.45
CA LEU A 79 -8.14 -1.29 -14.20
C LEU A 79 -6.98 -0.37 -13.81
N LEU A 80 -6.74 -0.24 -12.52
CA LEU A 80 -5.72 0.67 -12.00
C LEU A 80 -4.30 0.16 -12.28
N GLU A 81 -4.03 -1.13 -12.07
CA GLU A 81 -2.70 -1.70 -12.27
C GLU A 81 -2.33 -1.71 -13.76
N MET A 82 -3.28 -1.99 -14.64
CA MET A 82 -3.07 -1.88 -16.09
C MET A 82 -2.85 -0.43 -16.54
N ALA A 83 -3.35 0.57 -15.81
CA ALA A 83 -3.12 1.98 -16.10
C ALA A 83 -1.71 2.44 -15.70
N PHE A 84 -1.15 1.91 -14.60
CA PHE A 84 0.15 2.40 -14.14
C PHE A 84 1.36 1.57 -14.61
N ILE A 85 1.19 0.30 -15.05
CA ILE A 85 2.34 -0.57 -15.37
C ILE A 85 3.27 0.03 -16.41
N ASP A 86 2.75 0.66 -17.45
CA ASP A 86 3.56 1.29 -18.49
C ASP A 86 4.45 2.40 -17.93
N LEU A 87 3.87 3.22 -17.05
CA LEU A 87 4.60 4.29 -16.37
C LEU A 87 5.66 3.72 -15.41
N SER A 88 5.34 2.62 -14.72
CA SER A 88 6.24 1.95 -13.80
C SER A 88 7.47 1.43 -14.53
N VAL A 89 7.29 0.77 -15.68
CA VAL A 89 8.38 0.27 -16.53
C VAL A 89 9.26 1.41 -17.05
N GLN A 90 8.65 2.54 -17.44
CA GLN A 90 9.36 3.68 -18.02
C GLN A 90 10.11 4.54 -16.99
N ARG A 91 9.58 4.66 -15.77
CA ARG A 91 10.02 5.66 -14.79
C ARG A 91 10.76 5.10 -13.59
N ARG A 92 10.76 3.78 -13.43
CA ARG A 92 11.43 3.11 -12.31
C ARG A 92 12.88 3.57 -12.13
N SER A 93 13.34 3.69 -10.89
CA SER A 93 14.77 3.81 -10.61
C SER A 93 15.43 2.42 -10.48
N ASP A 94 16.76 2.39 -10.51
CA ASP A 94 17.50 1.14 -10.31
C ASP A 94 17.38 0.65 -8.86
N GLU A 95 17.29 1.55 -7.88
CA GLU A 95 17.06 1.22 -6.47
C GLU A 95 15.67 0.56 -6.29
N GLN A 96 14.64 1.06 -6.97
CA GLN A 96 13.30 0.46 -6.94
C GLN A 96 13.28 -0.92 -7.62
N LEU A 97 14.08 -1.10 -8.67
CA LEU A 97 14.22 -2.41 -9.31
C LEU A 97 14.91 -3.42 -8.38
N ASP A 98 15.94 -3.00 -7.65
CA ASP A 98 16.61 -3.82 -6.65
C ASP A 98 15.68 -4.17 -5.48
N GLU A 99 14.84 -3.22 -5.02
CA GLU A 99 13.81 -3.44 -4.01
C GLU A 99 12.78 -4.47 -4.49
N PHE A 100 12.33 -4.34 -5.74
CA PHE A 100 11.38 -5.27 -6.36
C PHE A 100 11.95 -6.70 -6.40
N TYR A 101 13.22 -6.87 -6.78
CA TYR A 101 13.89 -8.16 -6.75
C TYR A 101 13.95 -8.77 -5.34
N LYS A 102 14.27 -7.95 -4.32
CA LYS A 102 14.28 -8.40 -2.92
C LYS A 102 12.91 -8.88 -2.45
N LEU A 103 11.84 -8.18 -2.86
CA LEU A 103 10.47 -8.60 -2.56
C LEU A 103 10.11 -9.90 -3.29
N CYS A 104 10.54 -10.10 -4.55
CA CYS A 104 10.36 -11.38 -5.24
C CYS A 104 11.05 -12.53 -4.48
N CYS A 105 12.27 -12.31 -3.99
CA CYS A 105 12.98 -13.31 -3.18
C CYS A 105 12.28 -13.56 -1.84
N ALA A 106 11.75 -12.53 -1.17
CA ALA A 106 10.98 -12.69 0.06
C ALA A 106 9.71 -13.51 -0.18
N PHE A 107 8.96 -13.18 -1.24
CA PHE A 107 7.75 -13.93 -1.65
C PHE A 107 8.05 -15.41 -1.91
N HIS A 108 9.15 -15.71 -2.65
CA HIS A 108 9.63 -17.08 -2.86
C HIS A 108 9.87 -17.80 -1.53
N ASN A 109 10.61 -17.17 -0.60
CA ASN A 109 10.93 -17.78 0.69
C ASN A 109 9.67 -18.04 1.52
N ASP A 110 8.73 -17.09 1.56
CA ASP A 110 7.47 -17.24 2.29
C ASP A 110 6.60 -18.39 1.72
N LEU A 111 6.50 -18.49 0.38
CA LEU A 111 5.81 -19.61 -0.26
C LEU A 111 6.52 -20.95 0.00
N LYS A 112 7.85 -20.97 -0.08
CA LYS A 112 8.63 -22.17 0.22
C LYS A 112 8.40 -22.63 1.66
N ASP A 113 8.46 -21.72 2.63
CA ASP A 113 8.15 -22.00 4.02
C ASP A 113 6.73 -22.57 4.18
N PHE A 114 5.75 -22.00 3.46
CA PHE A 114 4.38 -22.47 3.47
C PHE A 114 4.25 -23.93 3.05
N TYR A 115 4.76 -24.33 1.88
CA TYR A 115 4.55 -25.69 1.36
C TYR A 115 5.55 -26.72 1.88
N THR A 116 6.63 -26.31 2.57
CA THR A 116 7.59 -27.25 3.20
C THR A 116 7.35 -27.44 4.70
N CYS A 117 6.57 -26.56 5.33
CA CYS A 117 6.32 -26.63 6.77
C CYS A 117 5.30 -27.69 7.11
N CYS A 118 5.66 -28.59 8.06
CA CYS A 118 4.75 -29.64 8.55
C CYS A 118 3.78 -29.15 9.63
N GLU A 119 4.04 -28.01 10.25
CA GLU A 119 3.21 -27.46 11.33
C GLU A 119 2.16 -26.49 10.76
N PRO A 120 0.83 -26.77 10.91
CA PRO A 120 -0.22 -25.97 10.28
C PRO A 120 -0.22 -24.49 10.66
N GLU A 121 0.13 -24.17 11.93
CA GLU A 121 0.19 -22.79 12.41
C GLU A 121 1.32 -22.00 11.73
N HIS A 122 2.50 -22.61 11.62
CA HIS A 122 3.65 -22.01 10.95
C HIS A 122 3.43 -21.89 9.43
N ALA A 123 2.83 -22.92 8.79
CA ALA A 123 2.46 -22.86 7.38
C ALA A 123 1.48 -21.71 7.10
N ASN A 124 0.42 -21.58 7.93
CA ASN A 124 -0.54 -20.48 7.79
C ASN A 124 0.12 -19.11 8.00
N ALA A 125 1.04 -18.98 8.96
CA ALA A 125 1.79 -17.74 9.17
C ALA A 125 2.68 -17.41 7.97
N ALA A 126 3.36 -18.39 7.38
CA ALA A 126 4.17 -18.22 6.18
C ALA A 126 3.32 -17.78 4.97
N PHE A 127 2.14 -18.39 4.82
CA PHE A 127 1.19 -18.00 3.78
C PHE A 127 0.71 -16.56 3.95
N LEU A 128 0.35 -16.12 5.16
CA LEU A 128 -0.06 -14.73 5.42
C LEU A 128 1.08 -13.75 5.12
N ARG A 129 2.34 -14.09 5.43
CA ARG A 129 3.49 -13.28 5.02
C ARG A 129 3.60 -13.18 3.51
N SER A 130 3.38 -14.26 2.76
CA SER A 130 3.40 -14.21 1.29
C SER A 130 2.32 -13.29 0.72
N VAL A 131 1.13 -13.25 1.34
CA VAL A 131 0.07 -12.28 0.99
C VAL A 131 0.51 -10.83 1.24
N ASP A 132 1.14 -10.56 2.37
CA ASP A 132 1.66 -9.22 2.68
C ASP A 132 2.76 -8.82 1.70
N THR A 133 3.71 -9.72 1.41
CA THR A 133 4.78 -9.50 0.42
C THR A 133 4.23 -9.28 -0.99
N ALA A 134 3.20 -10.02 -1.40
CA ALA A 134 2.52 -9.79 -2.68
C ALA A 134 1.86 -8.40 -2.72
N SER A 135 1.20 -7.98 -1.65
CA SER A 135 0.63 -6.63 -1.53
C SER A 135 1.70 -5.54 -1.65
N ASP A 136 2.90 -5.77 -1.09
CA ASP A 136 4.01 -4.83 -1.18
C ASP A 136 4.63 -4.78 -2.59
N LEU A 137 4.70 -5.92 -3.31
CA LEU A 137 5.09 -5.96 -4.72
C LEU A 137 4.17 -5.08 -5.58
N HIS A 138 2.85 -5.20 -5.44
CA HIS A 138 1.89 -4.34 -6.14
C HIS A 138 2.02 -2.86 -5.74
N SER A 139 2.24 -2.59 -4.45
CA SER A 139 2.45 -1.23 -3.95
C SER A 139 3.71 -0.60 -4.54
N LEU A 140 4.79 -1.36 -4.66
CA LEU A 140 6.04 -0.90 -5.24
C LEU A 140 5.90 -0.63 -6.75
N LEU A 141 5.19 -1.49 -7.49
CA LEU A 141 4.85 -1.22 -8.89
C LEU A 141 4.13 0.13 -9.05
N CYS A 142 3.15 0.41 -8.20
CA CYS A 142 2.47 1.70 -8.22
C CYS A 142 3.42 2.88 -7.92
N LYS A 143 4.32 2.73 -6.94
CA LYS A 143 5.33 3.75 -6.61
C LYS A 143 6.30 4.01 -7.76
N MET A 144 6.71 2.96 -8.51
CA MET A 144 7.56 3.07 -9.69
C MET A 144 6.95 3.94 -10.80
N ALA A 145 5.62 4.09 -10.83
CA ALA A 145 4.94 4.96 -11.80
C ALA A 145 5.22 6.45 -11.57
N HIS A 146 5.76 6.83 -10.40
CA HIS A 146 6.02 8.21 -10.01
C HIS A 146 4.83 9.15 -10.30
N ASN A 147 3.62 8.69 -9.95
CA ASN A 147 2.38 9.43 -10.09
C ASN A 147 1.59 9.39 -8.78
N GLN A 148 1.61 10.51 -8.07
CA GLN A 148 1.00 10.63 -6.74
C GLN A 148 -0.51 10.34 -6.74
N MET A 149 -1.22 10.70 -7.82
CA MET A 149 -2.66 10.44 -7.90
C MET A 149 -2.96 8.95 -8.07
N LEU A 150 -2.14 8.23 -8.83
CA LEU A 150 -2.25 6.76 -8.92
C LEU A 150 -1.92 6.09 -7.58
N ALA A 151 -0.92 6.61 -6.84
CA ALA A 151 -0.59 6.12 -5.50
C ALA A 151 -1.78 6.29 -4.53
N TYR A 152 -2.44 7.45 -4.52
CA TYR A 152 -3.65 7.67 -3.71
C TYR A 152 -4.79 6.73 -4.12
N ALA A 153 -5.01 6.58 -5.43
CA ALA A 153 -6.02 5.67 -5.95
C ALA A 153 -5.73 4.21 -5.55
N PHE A 154 -4.46 3.78 -5.62
CA PHE A 154 -4.07 2.42 -5.21
C PHE A 154 -4.24 2.20 -3.70
N SER A 155 -3.97 3.21 -2.88
CA SER A 155 -4.14 3.12 -1.42
C SER A 155 -5.58 2.81 -1.00
N LEU A 156 -6.59 3.19 -1.82
CA LEU A 156 -8.00 2.85 -1.58
C LEU A 156 -8.26 1.34 -1.65
N CYS A 157 -7.56 0.60 -2.51
CA CYS A 157 -7.77 -0.83 -2.67
C CYS A 157 -6.78 -1.71 -1.88
N LYS A 158 -5.73 -1.14 -1.30
CA LYS A 158 -4.66 -1.91 -0.64
C LYS A 158 -5.20 -2.84 0.45
N GLU A 159 -5.94 -2.31 1.42
CA GLU A 159 -6.49 -3.12 2.51
C GLU A 159 -7.64 -4.05 2.07
N PRO A 160 -8.63 -3.61 1.26
CA PRO A 160 -9.60 -4.52 0.68
C PRO A 160 -8.95 -5.66 -0.09
N LEU A 161 -7.91 -5.37 -0.88
CA LEU A 161 -7.16 -6.36 -1.63
C LEU A 161 -6.48 -7.38 -0.71
N ARG A 162 -5.73 -6.90 0.30
CA ARG A 162 -5.05 -7.77 1.26
C ARG A 162 -6.05 -8.72 1.94
N LYS A 163 -7.18 -8.19 2.41
CA LYS A 163 -8.24 -9.01 3.02
C LYS A 163 -8.90 -9.98 2.04
N HIS A 164 -9.10 -9.56 0.79
CA HIS A 164 -9.60 -10.45 -0.26
C HIS A 164 -8.63 -11.61 -0.52
N MET A 165 -7.35 -11.33 -0.64
CA MET A 165 -6.31 -12.35 -0.80
C MET A 165 -6.27 -13.29 0.42
N GLU A 166 -6.28 -12.75 1.63
CA GLU A 166 -6.33 -13.53 2.87
C GLU A 166 -7.57 -14.43 2.97
N PHE A 167 -8.74 -13.90 2.60
CA PHE A 167 -9.99 -14.65 2.57
C PHE A 167 -9.95 -15.82 1.56
N ASN A 168 -9.49 -15.53 0.34
CA ASN A 168 -9.35 -16.56 -0.70
C ASN A 168 -8.32 -17.61 -0.31
N ALA A 169 -7.24 -17.18 0.32
CA ALA A 169 -6.21 -18.04 0.85
C ALA A 169 -6.73 -19.05 1.87
N LYS A 170 -7.43 -18.58 2.90
CA LYS A 170 -8.02 -19.44 3.93
C LYS A 170 -9.01 -20.44 3.33
N ARG A 171 -9.71 -20.05 2.26
CA ARG A 171 -10.69 -20.91 1.58
C ARG A 171 -10.04 -21.95 0.68
N ARG A 172 -8.86 -21.66 0.13
CA ARG A 172 -8.12 -22.50 -0.80
C ARG A 172 -6.91 -23.19 -0.18
N ALA A 173 -6.61 -22.96 1.09
CA ALA A 173 -5.38 -23.47 1.73
C ALA A 173 -5.21 -24.99 1.62
N SER A 174 -6.31 -25.75 1.50
CA SER A 174 -6.28 -27.20 1.23
C SER A 174 -5.99 -27.57 -0.23
N ASP A 175 -6.14 -26.62 -1.16
CA ASP A 175 -6.11 -26.87 -2.60
C ASP A 175 -4.85 -26.27 -3.26
N ILE A 176 -4.07 -25.49 -2.51
CA ILE A 176 -2.82 -24.88 -2.98
C ILE A 176 -1.70 -25.91 -2.80
N ASP A 177 -1.14 -26.37 -3.91
CA ASP A 177 0.01 -27.26 -3.94
C ASP A 177 1.32 -26.53 -4.31
N ALA A 178 2.43 -27.27 -4.27
CA ALA A 178 3.75 -26.73 -4.62
C ALA A 178 3.82 -26.24 -6.07
N ASP A 179 3.07 -26.85 -7.00
CA ASP A 179 3.05 -26.47 -8.41
C ASP A 179 2.40 -25.10 -8.59
N GLN A 180 1.30 -24.83 -7.87
CA GLN A 180 0.64 -23.53 -7.86
C GLN A 180 1.55 -22.43 -7.28
N CYS A 181 2.25 -22.73 -6.17
CA CYS A 181 3.22 -21.81 -5.58
C CYS A 181 4.37 -21.49 -6.56
N ASN A 182 4.90 -22.49 -7.26
CA ASN A 182 5.93 -22.31 -8.27
C ASN A 182 5.48 -21.45 -9.45
N ILE A 183 4.20 -21.54 -9.85
CA ILE A 183 3.64 -20.70 -10.92
C ILE A 183 3.60 -19.22 -10.48
N TRP A 184 3.12 -18.93 -9.26
CA TRP A 184 3.05 -17.57 -8.74
C TRP A 184 4.43 -16.94 -8.60
N GLU A 185 5.37 -17.66 -8.01
CA GLU A 185 6.76 -17.24 -7.87
C GLU A 185 7.38 -16.92 -9.22
N LYS A 186 7.29 -17.86 -10.18
CA LYS A 186 7.87 -17.70 -11.51
C LYS A 186 7.35 -16.46 -12.23
N ARG A 187 6.06 -16.15 -12.09
CA ARG A 187 5.46 -14.97 -12.71
C ARG A 187 6.04 -13.65 -12.17
N TRP A 188 6.32 -13.56 -10.87
CA TRP A 188 6.93 -12.38 -10.29
C TRP A 188 8.38 -12.17 -10.78
N PHE A 189 9.18 -13.21 -10.87
CA PHE A 189 10.53 -13.12 -11.45
C PHE A 189 10.50 -12.79 -12.95
N GLN A 190 9.59 -13.37 -13.72
CA GLN A 190 9.40 -13.01 -15.12
C GLN A 190 8.99 -11.54 -15.30
N LEU A 191 8.11 -11.04 -14.42
CA LEU A 191 7.72 -9.63 -14.42
C LEU A 191 8.91 -8.72 -14.07
N TYR A 192 9.74 -9.10 -13.10
CA TYR A 192 11.00 -8.41 -12.81
C TYR A 192 11.89 -8.31 -14.05
N ASP A 193 12.12 -9.42 -14.77
CA ASP A 193 12.95 -9.43 -15.95
C ASP A 193 12.36 -8.57 -17.09
N ALA A 194 11.04 -8.59 -17.25
CA ALA A 194 10.36 -7.75 -18.24
C ALA A 194 10.48 -6.25 -17.89
N ILE A 195 10.33 -5.87 -16.62
CA ILE A 195 10.51 -4.49 -16.16
C ILE A 195 11.97 -4.06 -16.31
N LYS A 196 12.91 -4.92 -15.95
CA LYS A 196 14.35 -4.67 -16.08
C LYS A 196 14.76 -4.41 -17.53
N SER A 197 14.25 -5.20 -18.47
CA SER A 197 14.48 -5.04 -19.91
C SER A 197 13.62 -3.96 -20.55
N GLN A 198 12.80 -3.24 -19.79
CA GLN A 198 11.86 -2.22 -20.26
C GLN A 198 10.86 -2.75 -21.33
N ASN A 199 10.50 -4.02 -21.26
CA ASN A 199 9.52 -4.63 -22.15
C ASN A 199 8.10 -4.42 -21.63
N ILE A 200 7.48 -3.31 -22.05
CA ILE A 200 6.13 -2.91 -21.61
C ILE A 200 5.09 -3.99 -21.97
N ALA A 201 5.14 -4.55 -23.18
CA ALA A 201 4.15 -5.53 -23.63
C ALA A 201 4.19 -6.80 -22.76
N ALA A 202 5.38 -7.35 -22.51
CA ALA A 202 5.54 -8.50 -21.64
C ALA A 202 5.16 -8.19 -20.19
N SER A 203 5.50 -6.99 -19.68
CA SER A 203 5.14 -6.57 -18.33
C SER A 203 3.62 -6.49 -18.13
N ARG A 204 2.89 -5.98 -19.12
CA ARG A 204 1.41 -5.93 -19.11
C ARG A 204 0.80 -7.32 -19.08
N GLU A 205 1.27 -8.22 -19.93
CA GLU A 205 0.77 -9.60 -20.00
C GLU A 205 1.01 -10.34 -18.68
N LEU A 206 2.22 -10.28 -18.16
CA LEU A 206 2.59 -10.95 -16.91
C LEU A 206 1.83 -10.40 -15.70
N LEU A 207 1.69 -9.07 -15.61
CA LEU A 207 0.89 -8.46 -14.55
C LEU A 207 -0.58 -8.88 -14.63
N SER A 208 -1.16 -8.93 -15.84
CA SER A 208 -2.53 -9.44 -16.03
C SER A 208 -2.66 -10.88 -15.52
N GLN A 209 -1.70 -11.76 -15.84
CA GLN A 209 -1.70 -13.14 -15.36
C GLN A 209 -1.54 -13.27 -13.83
N ILE A 210 -0.80 -12.33 -13.20
CA ILE A 210 -0.66 -12.26 -11.74
C ILE A 210 -1.96 -11.80 -11.09
N ILE A 211 -2.65 -10.83 -11.67
CA ILE A 211 -3.93 -10.32 -11.14
C ILE A 211 -5.03 -11.38 -11.24
N ASP A 212 -5.01 -12.22 -12.26
CA ASP A 212 -6.03 -13.23 -12.54
C ASP A 212 -5.79 -14.56 -11.81
N SER A 213 -4.65 -14.72 -11.15
CA SER A 213 -4.29 -15.92 -10.39
C SER A 213 -4.75 -15.82 -8.94
#